data_ed6131f53dfee50bc932b11eca636490
#
_entry.id   ed6131f53dfee50bc932b11eca636490
#
_cell.length_a   1.000
_cell.length_b   1.000
_cell.length_c   1.000
_cell.angle_alpha   90.00
_cell.angle_beta   90.00
_cell.angle_gamma   90.00
#
_symmetry.space_group_name_H-M   'P 1'
#
loop_
_entity.id
_entity.type
_entity.pdbx_description
1 polymer ?
#
loop_
_entity_poly.entity_id
_entity_poly.type
_entity_poly.pdbx_seq_one_letter_code
_entity_poly.pdbx_strand_id
1 'polypeptide(L)'
;MGENSVETRLLSRMRRRAESARIVRADREAGPLPLSFAQQRLWFLDRLTPDSAEYLVPTVLRVRGALDVPALGTALSGLVARHEVLRTAFPADDNGTPRQAISAPWPVEVTVHDLRTETDAETRAGEVLRTEATRPFDLEAGRLLRADVVRLADDDHFLLLTVHHIASDGWSSGILARELRDLYAAAVAGREASLPELLVQYADFAAWQREQLSGDLLERQLAYWRERLARVTPLELPTDHQRPAQPSSGGDVVTFSVPSEVTQALRATASGQGASLFMALLSLFQIVLARYCRQDDIAVGTPVAGRNRAETEDLIGFFVNTLVLRTDLSGDPAFTELLDRVKDTALGAYDHQDLPFERLVEELAPDRDPSRNPLFQTMFVLQAPGSTEVQAWELAGTRTEPVEIERGVAKFDLTLTAVESADGLRAVLEYRTDLFERATIERLAGHFVTLAASVAAAPGARLSELNMLTVGERREVLVEWNGVTGPYPDAATIHRLV
;
A
#
# COMPACT_ATOMS: atom_id res chain seq x y z
N MET A 1 11.75 1.04 34.98
CA MET A 1 10.67 0.05 35.02
C MET A 1 9.47 0.67 34.35
N GLY A 2 9.22 0.38 33.10
CA GLY A 2 8.13 0.92 32.27
C GLY A 2 7.88 -0.01 31.08
N GLU A 3 7.39 -1.23 31.37
CA GLU A 3 6.97 -2.22 30.39
C GLU A 3 5.56 -1.95 29.86
N ASN A 4 5.26 -0.72 29.47
CA ASN A 4 3.97 -0.39 28.89
C ASN A 4 4.13 0.36 27.57
N SER A 5 5.02 -0.14 26.67
CA SER A 5 5.07 0.37 25.32
C SER A 5 3.82 -0.05 24.53
N VAL A 6 3.38 0.78 23.59
CA VAL A 6 2.27 0.45 22.67
C VAL A 6 2.53 -0.90 22.01
N GLU A 7 3.78 -1.18 21.70
CA GLU A 7 4.24 -2.44 21.10
C GLU A 7 3.97 -3.64 22.02
N THR A 8 4.27 -3.54 23.34
CA THR A 8 3.98 -4.61 24.31
C THR A 8 2.47 -4.84 24.48
N ARG A 9 1.66 -3.78 24.44
CA ARG A 9 0.20 -3.89 24.49
C ARG A 9 -0.37 -4.50 23.21
N LEU A 10 0.14 -4.11 22.04
CA LEU A 10 -0.22 -4.70 20.76
C LEU A 10 0.14 -6.19 20.72
N LEU A 11 1.37 -6.54 21.09
CA LEU A 11 1.83 -7.94 21.15
C LEU A 11 1.02 -8.79 22.13
N SER A 12 0.68 -8.24 23.31
CA SER A 12 -0.15 -8.95 24.31
C SER A 12 -1.61 -9.13 23.87
N ARG A 13 -2.16 -8.18 23.11
CA ARG A 13 -3.48 -8.26 22.49
C ARG A 13 -3.49 -9.26 21.32
N MET A 14 -2.45 -9.25 20.48
CA MET A 14 -2.27 -10.21 19.39
C MET A 14 -2.15 -11.64 19.93
N ARG A 15 -1.40 -11.88 21.01
CA ARG A 15 -1.28 -13.21 21.62
C ARG A 15 -2.61 -13.74 22.17
N ARG A 16 -3.43 -12.90 22.81
CA ARG A 16 -4.76 -13.31 23.29
C ARG A 16 -5.74 -13.63 22.16
N ARG A 17 -5.58 -13.02 20.99
CA ARG A 17 -6.35 -13.34 19.78
C ARG A 17 -5.89 -14.65 19.10
N ALA A 18 -4.64 -15.02 19.23
CA ALA A 18 -4.09 -16.27 18.67
C ALA A 18 -4.67 -17.54 19.32
N GLU A 19 -5.36 -17.44 20.46
CA GLU A 19 -6.05 -18.54 21.11
C GLU A 19 -7.44 -18.86 20.49
N SER A 20 -7.94 -18.05 19.56
CA SER A 20 -9.14 -18.36 18.78
C SER A 20 -8.85 -19.47 17.74
N ALA A 21 -9.86 -20.24 17.34
CA ALA A 21 -9.78 -21.46 16.52
C ALA A 21 -8.66 -21.48 15.45
N ARG A 22 -7.79 -22.50 15.54
CA ARG A 22 -6.65 -22.73 14.63
C ARG A 22 -7.16 -22.90 13.20
N ILE A 23 -6.39 -22.37 12.21
CA ILE A 23 -6.65 -22.65 10.80
C ILE A 23 -6.34 -24.13 10.54
N VAL A 24 -7.33 -24.86 10.02
CA VAL A 24 -7.18 -26.27 9.63
C VAL A 24 -7.26 -26.40 8.13
N ARG A 25 -6.61 -27.42 7.59
CA ARG A 25 -6.71 -27.73 6.16
C ARG A 25 -8.16 -28.04 5.79
N ALA A 26 -8.67 -27.31 4.82
CA ALA A 26 -9.98 -27.60 4.22
C ALA A 26 -9.87 -28.83 3.30
N ASP A 27 -10.96 -29.58 3.23
CA ASP A 27 -11.04 -30.74 2.36
C ASP A 27 -11.11 -30.30 0.89
N ARG A 28 -10.11 -30.68 0.10
CA ARG A 28 -10.03 -30.38 -1.34
C ARG A 28 -10.97 -31.24 -2.18
N GLU A 29 -11.44 -32.38 -1.64
CA GLU A 29 -12.34 -33.31 -2.31
C GLU A 29 -13.83 -32.97 -2.07
N ALA A 30 -14.11 -32.16 -1.05
CA ALA A 30 -15.48 -31.73 -0.73
C ALA A 30 -16.09 -30.75 -1.74
N GLY A 31 -15.30 -30.28 -2.72
CA GLY A 31 -15.74 -29.37 -3.77
C GLY A 31 -14.95 -28.04 -3.80
N PRO A 32 -15.35 -27.10 -4.66
CA PRO A 32 -14.68 -25.80 -4.81
C PRO A 32 -14.72 -24.99 -3.52
N LEU A 33 -13.57 -24.43 -3.14
CA LEU A 33 -13.42 -23.65 -1.93
C LEU A 33 -13.90 -22.19 -2.13
N PRO A 34 -14.37 -21.53 -1.07
CA PRO A 34 -14.78 -20.13 -1.16
C PRO A 34 -13.56 -19.20 -1.32
N LEU A 35 -13.76 -18.06 -1.96
CA LEU A 35 -12.79 -16.97 -1.96
C LEU A 35 -12.75 -16.30 -0.57
N SER A 36 -11.59 -15.74 -0.18
CA SER A 36 -11.57 -14.76 0.91
C SER A 36 -12.39 -13.52 0.51
N PHE A 37 -12.75 -12.68 1.48
CA PHE A 37 -13.47 -11.43 1.16
C PHE A 37 -12.63 -10.53 0.24
N ALA A 38 -11.34 -10.41 0.51
CA ALA A 38 -10.43 -9.61 -0.29
C ALA A 38 -10.27 -10.16 -1.73
N GLN A 39 -10.15 -11.49 -1.90
CA GLN A 39 -10.16 -12.11 -3.23
C GLN A 39 -11.46 -11.86 -3.98
N GLN A 40 -12.61 -11.97 -3.31
CA GLN A 40 -13.91 -11.74 -3.93
C GLN A 40 -14.03 -10.31 -4.49
N ARG A 41 -13.52 -9.31 -3.77
CA ARG A 41 -13.46 -7.93 -4.26
C ARG A 41 -12.60 -7.81 -5.51
N LEU A 42 -11.37 -8.35 -5.49
CA LEU A 42 -10.47 -8.26 -6.65
C LEU A 42 -11.03 -8.98 -7.86
N TRP A 43 -11.65 -10.14 -7.66
CA TRP A 43 -12.35 -10.85 -8.71
C TRP A 43 -13.49 -10.03 -9.32
N PHE A 44 -14.29 -9.35 -8.47
CA PHE A 44 -15.38 -8.48 -8.94
C PHE A 44 -14.84 -7.27 -9.72
N LEU A 45 -13.76 -6.64 -9.25
CA LEU A 45 -13.14 -5.49 -9.92
C LEU A 45 -12.52 -5.88 -11.27
N ASP A 46 -11.90 -7.04 -11.35
CA ASP A 46 -11.39 -7.60 -12.60
C ASP A 46 -12.51 -7.79 -13.64
N ARG A 47 -13.67 -8.29 -13.21
CA ARG A 47 -14.87 -8.41 -14.07
C ARG A 47 -15.49 -7.07 -14.47
N LEU A 48 -15.38 -6.07 -13.59
CA LEU A 48 -15.92 -4.72 -13.86
C LEU A 48 -15.05 -3.96 -14.84
N THR A 49 -13.74 -4.12 -14.74
CA THR A 49 -12.75 -3.44 -15.59
C THR A 49 -11.77 -4.47 -16.14
N PRO A 50 -12.18 -5.25 -17.15
CA PRO A 50 -11.30 -6.22 -17.78
C PRO A 50 -10.03 -5.54 -18.31
N ASP A 51 -8.93 -6.26 -18.32
CA ASP A 51 -7.63 -5.80 -18.81
C ASP A 51 -6.97 -4.66 -17.99
N SER A 52 -7.46 -4.39 -16.76
CA SER A 52 -6.83 -3.42 -15.86
C SER A 52 -5.46 -3.91 -15.35
N ALA A 53 -4.45 -3.05 -15.43
CA ALA A 53 -3.14 -3.29 -14.82
C ALA A 53 -3.06 -2.89 -13.34
N GLU A 54 -4.15 -2.41 -12.74
CA GLU A 54 -4.19 -1.79 -11.41
C GLU A 54 -3.82 -2.78 -10.28
N TYR A 55 -4.18 -4.06 -10.48
CA TYR A 55 -3.92 -5.12 -9.51
C TYR A 55 -2.79 -6.06 -9.92
N LEU A 56 -1.88 -5.59 -10.76
CA LEU A 56 -0.64 -6.29 -11.06
C LEU A 56 0.46 -5.85 -10.09
N VAL A 57 1.29 -6.78 -9.66
CA VAL A 57 2.42 -6.55 -8.75
C VAL A 57 3.70 -6.95 -9.49
N PRO A 58 4.25 -6.06 -10.34
CA PRO A 58 5.53 -6.29 -10.97
C PRO A 58 6.68 -6.01 -10.01
N THR A 59 7.70 -6.85 -10.07
CA THR A 59 9.00 -6.65 -9.43
C THR A 59 10.06 -6.69 -10.51
N VAL A 60 10.83 -5.63 -10.67
CA VAL A 60 11.91 -5.56 -11.66
C VAL A 60 13.26 -5.50 -10.95
N LEU A 61 14.17 -6.36 -11.39
CA LEU A 61 15.53 -6.42 -10.88
C LEU A 61 16.50 -6.30 -12.06
N ARG A 62 17.53 -5.49 -11.93
CA ARG A 62 18.72 -5.62 -12.77
C ARG A 62 19.61 -6.69 -12.19
N VAL A 63 19.95 -7.66 -13.00
CA VAL A 63 20.74 -8.85 -12.62
C VAL A 63 22.05 -8.82 -13.38
N ARG A 64 23.15 -8.62 -12.64
CA ARG A 64 24.49 -8.65 -13.20
C ARG A 64 25.21 -9.93 -12.83
N GLY A 65 25.80 -10.59 -13.81
CA GLY A 65 26.43 -11.90 -13.70
C GLY A 65 25.74 -12.96 -14.55
N ALA A 66 26.22 -14.19 -14.48
CA ALA A 66 25.69 -15.30 -15.26
C ALA A 66 24.35 -15.79 -14.67
N LEU A 67 23.24 -15.33 -15.25
CA LEU A 67 21.90 -15.78 -14.88
C LEU A 67 21.58 -17.12 -15.57
N ASP A 68 21.36 -18.17 -14.79
CA ASP A 68 20.91 -19.48 -15.28
C ASP A 68 19.38 -19.48 -15.44
N VAL A 69 18.90 -19.20 -16.67
CA VAL A 69 17.47 -19.10 -16.96
C VAL A 69 16.73 -20.44 -16.77
N PRO A 70 17.28 -21.61 -17.17
CA PRO A 70 16.71 -22.92 -16.81
C PRO A 70 16.53 -23.13 -15.31
N ALA A 71 17.57 -22.82 -14.50
CA ALA A 71 17.50 -22.91 -13.05
C ALA A 71 16.45 -21.96 -12.46
N LEU A 72 16.31 -20.74 -13.02
CA LEU A 72 15.26 -19.79 -12.64
C LEU A 72 13.85 -20.35 -12.91
N GLY A 73 13.62 -20.95 -14.09
CA GLY A 73 12.35 -21.62 -14.40
C GLY A 73 12.05 -22.77 -13.44
N THR A 74 13.06 -23.56 -13.07
CA THR A 74 12.93 -24.63 -12.08
C THR A 74 12.55 -24.09 -10.69
N ALA A 75 13.21 -23.01 -10.25
CA ALA A 75 12.94 -22.38 -8.96
C ALA A 75 11.53 -21.79 -8.89
N LEU A 76 11.08 -21.08 -9.95
CA LEU A 76 9.73 -20.53 -10.04
C LEU A 76 8.67 -21.63 -10.09
N SER A 77 8.94 -22.74 -10.76
CA SER A 77 8.07 -23.91 -10.76
C SER A 77 7.94 -24.53 -9.34
N GLY A 78 9.03 -24.51 -8.58
CA GLY A 78 9.04 -24.90 -7.17
C GLY A 78 8.13 -24.03 -6.30
N LEU A 79 8.12 -22.71 -6.53
CA LEU A 79 7.22 -21.76 -5.85
C LEU A 79 5.75 -22.08 -6.18
N VAL A 80 5.42 -22.29 -7.46
CA VAL A 80 4.07 -22.64 -7.91
C VAL A 80 3.61 -23.99 -7.35
N ALA A 81 4.51 -24.95 -7.23
CA ALA A 81 4.21 -26.24 -6.62
C ALA A 81 3.91 -26.09 -5.11
N ARG A 82 4.67 -25.26 -4.42
CA ARG A 82 4.59 -25.04 -2.98
C ARG A 82 3.37 -24.22 -2.56
N HIS A 83 3.07 -23.11 -3.25
CA HIS A 83 1.98 -22.19 -2.91
C HIS A 83 0.78 -22.38 -3.84
N GLU A 84 -0.28 -23.02 -3.32
CA GLU A 84 -1.49 -23.30 -4.07
C GLU A 84 -2.11 -22.07 -4.71
N VAL A 85 -2.04 -20.90 -4.04
CA VAL A 85 -2.65 -19.66 -4.52
C VAL A 85 -2.07 -19.19 -5.86
N LEU A 86 -0.80 -19.49 -6.17
CA LEU A 86 -0.17 -19.13 -7.46
C LEU A 86 -0.71 -19.95 -8.64
N ARG A 87 -1.38 -21.07 -8.36
CA ARG A 87 -1.99 -22.00 -9.33
C ARG A 87 -3.49 -22.18 -9.09
N THR A 88 -4.12 -21.18 -8.49
CA THR A 88 -5.55 -21.15 -8.23
C THR A 88 -6.28 -20.35 -9.30
N ALA A 89 -7.25 -20.95 -9.95
CA ALA A 89 -8.20 -20.30 -10.84
C ALA A 89 -9.44 -19.84 -10.07
N PHE A 90 -10.13 -18.84 -10.60
CA PHE A 90 -11.32 -18.26 -9.97
C PHE A 90 -12.54 -18.27 -10.91
N PRO A 91 -13.00 -19.47 -11.34
CA PRO A 91 -14.21 -19.57 -12.13
C PRO A 91 -15.45 -19.18 -11.30
N ALA A 92 -16.50 -18.72 -11.98
CA ALA A 92 -17.82 -18.58 -11.40
C ALA A 92 -18.57 -19.90 -11.50
N ASP A 93 -19.34 -20.25 -10.46
CA ASP A 93 -20.30 -21.37 -10.51
C ASP A 93 -21.56 -20.98 -11.31
N ASP A 94 -22.49 -21.91 -11.49
CA ASP A 94 -23.72 -21.70 -12.26
C ASP A 94 -24.60 -20.55 -11.73
N ASN A 95 -24.40 -20.13 -10.49
CA ASN A 95 -25.09 -19.01 -9.85
C ASN A 95 -24.30 -17.70 -9.96
N GLY A 96 -23.15 -17.69 -10.64
CA GLY A 96 -22.27 -16.54 -10.77
C GLY A 96 -21.38 -16.29 -9.54
N THR A 97 -21.32 -17.22 -8.57
CA THR A 97 -20.48 -17.10 -7.38
C THR A 97 -19.07 -17.59 -7.66
N PRO A 98 -18.00 -16.78 -7.43
CA PRO A 98 -16.63 -17.22 -7.67
C PRO A 98 -16.19 -18.30 -6.69
N ARG A 99 -15.38 -19.22 -7.18
CA ARG A 99 -14.81 -20.34 -6.42
C ARG A 99 -13.32 -20.48 -6.66
N GLN A 100 -12.58 -20.99 -5.69
CA GLN A 100 -11.18 -21.36 -5.86
C GLN A 100 -11.08 -22.76 -6.45
N ALA A 101 -10.48 -22.85 -7.64
CA ALA A 101 -10.16 -24.12 -8.32
C ALA A 101 -8.63 -24.26 -8.35
N ILE A 102 -8.10 -25.14 -7.50
CA ILE A 102 -6.65 -25.32 -7.35
C ILE A 102 -6.20 -26.38 -8.36
N SER A 103 -5.34 -25.98 -9.31
CA SER A 103 -4.79 -26.88 -10.33
C SER A 103 -3.57 -27.66 -9.83
N ALA A 104 -3.19 -28.72 -10.56
CA ALA A 104 -1.88 -29.35 -10.37
C ALA A 104 -0.74 -28.34 -10.64
N PRO A 105 0.44 -28.53 -10.01
CA PRO A 105 1.61 -27.70 -10.33
C PRO A 105 1.96 -27.77 -11.83
N TRP A 106 2.36 -26.62 -12.38
CA TRP A 106 2.76 -26.49 -13.77
C TRP A 106 4.17 -25.86 -13.87
N PRO A 107 4.95 -26.18 -14.92
CA PRO A 107 6.25 -25.60 -15.12
C PRO A 107 6.13 -24.13 -15.53
N VAL A 108 6.88 -23.26 -14.86
CA VAL A 108 6.94 -21.82 -15.20
C VAL A 108 7.92 -21.64 -16.35
N GLU A 109 7.41 -21.18 -17.48
CA GLU A 109 8.23 -20.77 -18.61
C GLU A 109 8.73 -19.34 -18.40
N VAL A 110 10.05 -19.15 -18.49
CA VAL A 110 10.68 -17.82 -18.44
C VAL A 110 10.83 -17.31 -19.87
N THR A 111 10.11 -16.23 -20.18
CA THR A 111 10.22 -15.59 -21.50
C THR A 111 11.51 -14.81 -21.57
N VAL A 112 12.31 -15.02 -22.64
CA VAL A 112 13.58 -14.32 -22.85
C VAL A 112 13.46 -13.35 -24.02
N HIS A 113 13.66 -12.07 -23.75
CA HIS A 113 13.75 -11.00 -24.74
C HIS A 113 15.24 -10.66 -24.96
N ASP A 114 15.82 -11.13 -26.04
CA ASP A 114 17.25 -10.95 -26.33
C ASP A 114 17.48 -9.64 -27.10
N LEU A 115 18.04 -8.65 -26.44
CA LEU A 115 18.33 -7.32 -26.99
C LEU A 115 19.84 -7.07 -27.20
N ARG A 116 20.67 -8.09 -27.08
CA ARG A 116 22.16 -7.95 -27.21
C ARG A 116 22.63 -7.36 -28.53
N THR A 117 21.83 -7.46 -29.58
CA THR A 117 22.16 -6.93 -30.93
C THR A 117 21.49 -5.58 -31.21
N GLU A 118 20.65 -5.08 -30.30
CA GLU A 118 19.95 -3.82 -30.48
C GLU A 118 20.85 -2.62 -30.14
N THR A 119 20.78 -1.57 -30.95
CA THR A 119 21.60 -0.36 -30.76
C THR A 119 21.20 0.41 -29.53
N ASP A 120 19.87 0.44 -29.20
CA ASP A 120 19.29 1.17 -28.11
C ASP A 120 18.69 0.20 -27.05
N ALA A 121 19.48 -0.84 -26.71
CA ALA A 121 19.02 -1.95 -25.85
C ALA A 121 18.38 -1.51 -24.51
N GLU A 122 18.94 -0.50 -23.83
CA GLU A 122 18.38 0.03 -22.56
C GLU A 122 17.00 0.67 -22.76
N THR A 123 16.83 1.50 -23.78
CA THR A 123 15.53 2.14 -24.09
C THR A 123 14.50 1.07 -24.44
N ARG A 124 14.89 0.12 -25.28
CA ARG A 124 14.03 -1.00 -25.70
C ARG A 124 13.68 -1.91 -24.53
N ALA A 125 14.60 -2.14 -23.60
CA ALA A 125 14.34 -2.89 -22.38
C ALA A 125 13.26 -2.20 -21.52
N GLY A 126 13.34 -0.87 -21.37
CA GLY A 126 12.31 -0.11 -20.68
C GLY A 126 10.91 -0.24 -21.30
N GLU A 127 10.81 -0.30 -22.64
CA GLU A 127 9.55 -0.52 -23.34
C GLU A 127 9.00 -1.94 -23.10
N VAL A 128 9.86 -2.96 -23.21
CA VAL A 128 9.50 -4.36 -22.95
C VAL A 128 9.02 -4.53 -21.51
N LEU A 129 9.80 -4.03 -20.55
CA LEU A 129 9.44 -4.10 -19.13
C LEU A 129 8.10 -3.45 -18.83
N ARG A 130 7.83 -2.27 -19.40
CA ARG A 130 6.55 -1.57 -19.20
C ARG A 130 5.39 -2.35 -19.80
N THR A 131 5.58 -2.90 -21.01
CA THR A 131 4.55 -3.70 -21.70
C THR A 131 4.21 -4.97 -20.92
N GLU A 132 5.22 -5.73 -20.51
CA GLU A 132 5.02 -7.00 -19.82
C GLU A 132 4.54 -6.80 -18.37
N ALA A 133 4.97 -5.72 -17.69
CA ALA A 133 4.52 -5.38 -16.34
C ALA A 133 3.02 -5.00 -16.28
N THR A 134 2.47 -4.53 -17.40
CA THR A 134 1.06 -4.11 -17.50
C THR A 134 0.17 -5.11 -18.22
N ARG A 135 0.71 -6.23 -18.71
CA ARG A 135 -0.05 -7.27 -19.40
C ARG A 135 -1.01 -7.99 -18.44
N PRO A 136 -2.33 -8.02 -18.70
CA PRO A 136 -3.33 -8.60 -17.81
C PRO A 136 -3.12 -10.11 -17.54
N PHE A 137 -3.73 -10.60 -16.48
CA PHE A 137 -3.88 -12.03 -16.18
C PHE A 137 -5.31 -12.47 -16.48
N ASP A 138 -5.44 -13.72 -16.88
CA ASP A 138 -6.72 -14.42 -16.91
C ASP A 138 -6.93 -15.18 -15.59
N LEU A 139 -7.83 -14.66 -14.76
CA LEU A 139 -8.13 -15.26 -13.45
C LEU A 139 -8.82 -16.63 -13.56
N GLU A 140 -9.47 -16.93 -14.68
CA GLU A 140 -10.08 -18.26 -14.93
C GLU A 140 -9.04 -19.29 -15.35
N ALA A 141 -7.91 -18.88 -15.96
CA ALA A 141 -6.79 -19.75 -16.30
C ALA A 141 -5.94 -20.16 -15.09
N GLY A 142 -5.92 -19.32 -14.03
CA GLY A 142 -5.25 -19.64 -12.76
C GLY A 142 -3.72 -19.67 -12.81
N ARG A 143 -3.09 -19.04 -13.81
CA ARG A 143 -1.63 -18.86 -13.93
C ARG A 143 -1.27 -17.46 -13.48
N LEU A 144 -1.07 -17.27 -12.17
CA LEU A 144 -1.00 -15.95 -11.53
C LEU A 144 0.42 -15.44 -11.31
N LEU A 145 1.43 -16.12 -11.85
CA LEU A 145 2.84 -15.74 -11.84
C LEU A 145 3.40 -15.79 -13.26
N ARG A 146 4.10 -14.74 -13.68
CA ARG A 146 4.88 -14.65 -14.94
C ARG A 146 6.29 -14.21 -14.65
N ALA A 147 7.20 -14.63 -15.52
CA ALA A 147 8.61 -14.24 -15.45
C ALA A 147 9.15 -13.92 -16.84
N ASP A 148 9.74 -12.76 -16.97
CA ASP A 148 10.38 -12.28 -18.18
C ASP A 148 11.83 -11.89 -17.89
N VAL A 149 12.77 -12.29 -18.76
CA VAL A 149 14.17 -11.92 -18.71
C VAL A 149 14.48 -11.08 -19.94
N VAL A 150 14.91 -9.84 -19.76
CA VAL A 150 15.40 -8.99 -20.84
C VAL A 150 16.93 -9.02 -20.80
N ARG A 151 17.55 -9.56 -21.82
CA ARG A 151 19.00 -9.75 -21.93
C ARG A 151 19.65 -8.61 -22.68
N LEU A 152 20.51 -7.82 -22.00
CA LEU A 152 21.28 -6.73 -22.59
C LEU A 152 22.67 -7.17 -22.99
N ALA A 153 23.30 -8.06 -22.20
CA ALA A 153 24.59 -8.68 -22.43
C ALA A 153 24.60 -10.11 -21.87
N ASP A 154 25.69 -10.83 -22.01
CA ASP A 154 25.82 -12.18 -21.45
C ASP A 154 25.80 -12.19 -19.92
N ASP A 155 26.11 -11.05 -19.28
CA ASP A 155 26.20 -10.84 -17.85
C ASP A 155 25.37 -9.66 -17.35
N ASP A 156 24.47 -9.09 -18.17
CA ASP A 156 23.60 -7.98 -17.79
C ASP A 156 22.15 -8.23 -18.28
N HIS A 157 21.23 -8.31 -17.33
CA HIS A 157 19.84 -8.69 -17.58
C HIS A 157 18.88 -7.85 -16.75
N PHE A 158 17.64 -7.70 -17.19
CA PHE A 158 16.52 -7.40 -16.30
C PHE A 158 15.71 -8.67 -16.09
N LEU A 159 15.32 -8.91 -14.84
CA LEU A 159 14.33 -9.91 -14.46
C LEU A 159 13.05 -9.18 -14.04
N LEU A 160 11.96 -9.43 -14.72
CA LEU A 160 10.63 -9.00 -14.37
C LEU A 160 9.85 -10.20 -13.86
N LEU A 161 9.37 -10.13 -12.60
CA LEU A 161 8.40 -11.04 -12.04
C LEU A 161 7.08 -10.30 -11.86
N THR A 162 6.00 -10.82 -12.41
CA THR A 162 4.67 -10.21 -12.24
C THR A 162 3.75 -11.23 -11.59
N VAL A 163 3.10 -10.83 -10.50
CA VAL A 163 2.07 -11.62 -9.81
C VAL A 163 0.76 -10.83 -9.79
N HIS A 164 -0.38 -11.49 -9.94
CA HIS A 164 -1.66 -10.82 -9.72
C HIS A 164 -1.91 -10.62 -8.22
N HIS A 165 -2.39 -9.44 -7.83
CA HIS A 165 -2.60 -9.08 -6.42
C HIS A 165 -3.58 -10.02 -5.68
N ILE A 166 -4.50 -10.69 -6.41
CA ILE A 166 -5.41 -11.71 -5.83
C ILE A 166 -4.65 -12.89 -5.19
N ALA A 167 -3.39 -13.11 -5.61
CA ALA A 167 -2.51 -14.17 -5.11
C ALA A 167 -1.33 -13.66 -4.27
N SER A 168 -1.15 -12.35 -4.12
CA SER A 168 0.04 -11.78 -3.44
C SER A 168 -0.25 -10.42 -2.84
N ASP A 169 0.48 -10.08 -1.78
CA ASP A 169 0.53 -8.76 -1.15
C ASP A 169 1.99 -8.34 -0.88
N GLY A 170 2.18 -7.15 -0.29
CA GLY A 170 3.52 -6.64 0.00
C GLY A 170 4.34 -7.56 0.94
N TRP A 171 3.72 -8.22 1.91
CA TRP A 171 4.39 -9.20 2.78
C TRP A 171 4.80 -10.46 2.00
N SER A 172 3.93 -10.93 1.12
CA SER A 172 4.18 -12.08 0.25
C SER A 172 5.38 -11.88 -0.67
N SER A 173 5.68 -10.63 -1.09
CA SER A 173 6.85 -10.32 -1.91
C SER A 173 8.16 -10.67 -1.19
N GLY A 174 8.24 -10.47 0.12
CA GLY A 174 9.40 -10.88 0.95
C GLY A 174 9.55 -12.40 1.04
N ILE A 175 8.42 -13.12 1.12
CA ILE A 175 8.43 -14.60 1.12
C ILE A 175 8.89 -15.11 -0.24
N LEU A 176 8.33 -14.56 -1.31
CA LEU A 176 8.65 -14.92 -2.69
C LEU A 176 10.15 -14.70 -2.98
N ALA A 177 10.72 -13.56 -2.55
CA ALA A 177 12.15 -13.28 -2.69
C ALA A 177 13.02 -14.30 -1.95
N ARG A 178 12.74 -14.56 -0.67
CA ARG A 178 13.48 -15.50 0.17
C ARG A 178 13.44 -16.93 -0.39
N GLU A 179 12.25 -17.40 -0.74
CA GLU A 179 12.09 -18.76 -1.24
C GLU A 179 12.63 -18.92 -2.66
N LEU A 180 12.50 -17.91 -3.54
CA LEU A 180 13.12 -17.93 -4.86
C LEU A 180 14.64 -18.03 -4.77
N ARG A 181 15.27 -17.24 -3.88
CA ARG A 181 16.72 -17.32 -3.61
C ARG A 181 17.15 -18.74 -3.29
N ASP A 182 16.46 -19.38 -2.34
CA ASP A 182 16.85 -20.70 -1.83
C ASP A 182 16.60 -21.80 -2.89
N LEU A 183 15.47 -21.72 -3.62
CA LEU A 183 15.13 -22.62 -4.72
C LEU A 183 16.08 -22.45 -5.91
N TYR A 184 16.43 -21.22 -6.28
CA TYR A 184 17.36 -20.94 -7.36
C TYR A 184 18.76 -21.45 -7.04
N ALA A 185 19.28 -21.17 -5.83
CA ALA A 185 20.57 -21.68 -5.40
C ALA A 185 20.64 -23.22 -5.40
N ALA A 186 19.54 -23.88 -5.01
CA ALA A 186 19.43 -25.33 -5.08
C ALA A 186 19.43 -25.84 -6.53
N ALA A 187 18.66 -25.21 -7.43
CA ALA A 187 18.57 -25.56 -8.84
C ALA A 187 19.93 -25.42 -9.56
N VAL A 188 20.64 -24.29 -9.36
CA VAL A 188 21.98 -24.09 -9.91
C VAL A 188 22.98 -25.15 -9.40
N ALA A 189 22.85 -25.56 -8.13
CA ALA A 189 23.69 -26.62 -7.55
C ALA A 189 23.26 -28.05 -7.91
N GLY A 190 22.18 -28.24 -8.69
CA GLY A 190 21.64 -29.55 -9.06
C GLY A 190 21.16 -30.38 -7.86
N ARG A 191 20.67 -29.75 -6.80
CA ARG A 191 20.16 -30.41 -5.58
C ARG A 191 18.73 -30.02 -5.29
N GLU A 192 18.05 -30.78 -4.47
CA GLU A 192 16.74 -30.41 -3.95
C GLU A 192 16.85 -29.26 -2.92
N ALA A 193 15.90 -28.34 -2.96
CA ALA A 193 15.78 -27.29 -1.94
C ALA A 193 15.11 -27.86 -0.69
N SER A 194 15.57 -27.39 0.48
CA SER A 194 14.99 -27.72 1.78
C SER A 194 14.29 -26.50 2.37
N LEU A 195 12.99 -26.37 2.08
CA LEU A 195 12.14 -25.36 2.69
C LEU A 195 11.22 -26.00 3.75
N PRO A 196 10.91 -25.32 4.86
CA PRO A 196 9.97 -25.81 5.87
C PRO A 196 8.60 -26.14 5.25
N GLU A 197 7.93 -27.21 5.68
CA GLU A 197 6.58 -27.54 5.19
C GLU A 197 5.56 -26.45 5.60
N LEU A 198 4.68 -26.08 4.67
CA LEU A 198 3.55 -25.20 4.96
C LEU A 198 2.43 -26.01 5.60
N LEU A 199 2.05 -25.67 6.83
CA LEU A 199 1.02 -26.36 7.59
C LEU A 199 -0.37 -26.19 6.95
N VAL A 200 -0.63 -25.04 6.36
CA VAL A 200 -1.88 -24.66 5.70
C VAL A 200 -1.57 -23.92 4.40
N GLN A 201 -2.58 -23.67 3.59
CA GLN A 201 -2.51 -22.94 2.34
C GLN A 201 -3.48 -21.73 2.39
N TYR A 202 -3.37 -20.80 1.46
CA TYR A 202 -4.24 -19.61 1.43
C TYR A 202 -5.74 -19.98 1.34
N ALA A 203 -6.08 -21.05 0.61
CA ALA A 203 -7.46 -21.51 0.50
C ALA A 203 -8.05 -21.99 1.84
N ASP A 204 -7.20 -22.51 2.74
CA ASP A 204 -7.60 -22.89 4.10
C ASP A 204 -7.92 -21.65 4.94
N PHE A 205 -7.09 -20.60 4.82
CA PHE A 205 -7.36 -19.30 5.43
C PHE A 205 -8.67 -18.70 4.91
N ALA A 206 -8.93 -18.74 3.60
CA ALA A 206 -10.15 -18.19 3.02
C ALA A 206 -11.41 -18.89 3.55
N ALA A 207 -11.40 -20.22 3.64
CA ALA A 207 -12.49 -21.00 4.20
C ALA A 207 -12.69 -20.68 5.70
N TRP A 208 -11.60 -20.69 6.47
CA TRP A 208 -11.60 -20.33 7.89
C TRP A 208 -12.12 -18.89 8.12
N GLN A 209 -11.68 -17.90 7.32
CA GLN A 209 -12.12 -16.51 7.43
C GLN A 209 -13.65 -16.41 7.28
N ARG A 210 -14.22 -17.10 6.31
CA ARG A 210 -15.67 -17.14 6.06
C ARG A 210 -16.46 -17.72 7.21
N GLU A 211 -15.94 -18.78 7.82
CA GLU A 211 -16.57 -19.43 8.98
C GLU A 211 -16.49 -18.54 10.24
N GLN A 212 -15.32 -17.98 10.52
CA GLN A 212 -15.09 -17.17 11.72
C GLN A 212 -15.85 -15.84 11.71
N LEU A 213 -15.92 -15.18 10.55
CA LEU A 213 -16.61 -13.89 10.40
C LEU A 213 -18.10 -14.09 10.17
N SER A 214 -18.77 -14.69 11.16
CA SER A 214 -20.21 -14.95 11.20
C SER A 214 -20.78 -14.70 12.61
N GLY A 215 -22.10 -14.61 12.71
CA GLY A 215 -22.80 -14.49 14.00
C GLY A 215 -22.31 -13.32 14.86
N ASP A 216 -22.19 -13.55 16.17
CA ASP A 216 -21.89 -12.52 17.18
C ASP A 216 -20.51 -11.84 16.97
N LEU A 217 -19.52 -12.54 16.40
CA LEU A 217 -18.22 -11.93 16.15
C LEU A 217 -18.32 -10.86 15.07
N LEU A 218 -18.99 -11.17 13.97
CA LEU A 218 -19.24 -10.23 12.89
C LEU A 218 -20.00 -9.00 13.38
N GLU A 219 -21.08 -9.21 14.15
CA GLU A 219 -21.89 -8.10 14.69
C GLU A 219 -21.11 -7.18 15.64
N ARG A 220 -20.25 -7.71 16.49
CA ARG A 220 -19.37 -6.88 17.34
C ARG A 220 -18.39 -6.03 16.52
N GLN A 221 -17.80 -6.62 15.48
CA GLN A 221 -16.90 -5.90 14.59
C GLN A 221 -17.65 -4.78 13.83
N LEU A 222 -18.81 -5.09 13.28
CA LEU A 222 -19.66 -4.13 12.58
C LEU A 222 -20.14 -3.02 13.50
N ALA A 223 -20.54 -3.31 14.73
CA ALA A 223 -21.02 -2.31 15.70
C ALA A 223 -19.97 -1.22 15.95
N TYR A 224 -18.70 -1.61 16.15
CA TYR A 224 -17.58 -0.66 16.30
C TYR A 224 -17.45 0.26 15.09
N TRP A 225 -17.41 -0.33 13.89
CA TRP A 225 -17.20 0.44 12.67
C TRP A 225 -18.41 1.30 12.31
N ARG A 226 -19.65 0.83 12.54
CA ARG A 226 -20.87 1.63 12.38
C ARG A 226 -20.82 2.90 13.23
N GLU A 227 -20.38 2.79 14.48
CA GLU A 227 -20.25 3.94 15.37
C GLU A 227 -19.14 4.90 14.89
N ARG A 228 -17.96 4.36 14.60
CA ARG A 228 -16.79 5.16 14.23
C ARG A 228 -16.90 5.86 12.89
N LEU A 229 -17.57 5.24 11.94
CA LEU A 229 -17.71 5.77 10.57
C LEU A 229 -19.11 6.30 10.28
N ALA A 230 -19.96 6.44 11.31
CA ALA A 230 -21.28 7.05 11.16
C ALA A 230 -21.17 8.43 10.51
N ARG A 231 -21.88 8.63 9.38
CA ARG A 231 -21.93 9.91 8.67
C ARG A 231 -20.53 10.46 8.30
N VAL A 232 -19.57 9.59 7.98
CA VAL A 232 -18.29 10.04 7.42
C VAL A 232 -18.54 10.83 6.13
N THR A 233 -17.96 12.02 6.05
CA THR A 233 -18.07 12.87 4.87
C THR A 233 -16.87 12.64 3.95
N PRO A 234 -17.06 12.63 2.62
CA PRO A 234 -15.95 12.59 1.69
C PRO A 234 -15.00 13.76 1.92
N LEU A 235 -13.71 13.51 1.72
CA LEU A 235 -12.69 14.54 1.78
C LEU A 235 -12.71 15.36 0.49
N GLU A 236 -12.91 16.67 0.61
CA GLU A 236 -12.98 17.61 -0.54
C GLU A 236 -11.60 18.21 -0.82
N LEU A 237 -10.72 17.42 -1.43
CA LEU A 237 -9.41 17.90 -1.86
C LEU A 237 -9.55 19.00 -2.93
N PRO A 238 -8.81 20.11 -2.85
CA PRO A 238 -8.81 21.14 -3.88
C PRO A 238 -8.03 20.61 -5.10
N THR A 239 -8.76 20.05 -6.05
CA THR A 239 -8.21 19.46 -7.28
C THR A 239 -7.96 20.54 -8.35
N ASP A 240 -6.92 20.35 -9.17
CA ASP A 240 -6.58 21.24 -10.29
C ASP A 240 -7.54 21.02 -11.48
N HIS A 241 -8.08 19.81 -11.59
CA HIS A 241 -9.04 19.42 -12.65
C HIS A 241 -10.37 19.02 -12.05
N GLN A 242 -11.42 19.20 -12.85
CA GLN A 242 -12.75 18.75 -12.46
C GLN A 242 -12.77 17.22 -12.36
N ARG A 243 -13.27 16.69 -11.24
CA ARG A 243 -13.39 15.25 -11.03
C ARG A 243 -14.24 14.60 -12.14
N PRO A 244 -13.71 13.61 -12.87
CA PRO A 244 -14.47 12.92 -13.90
C PRO A 244 -15.52 12.00 -13.26
N ALA A 245 -16.65 11.81 -13.94
CA ALA A 245 -17.72 10.91 -13.48
C ALA A 245 -17.25 9.44 -13.38
N GLN A 246 -16.31 9.04 -14.21
CA GLN A 246 -15.63 7.76 -14.15
C GLN A 246 -14.14 8.00 -13.92
N PRO A 247 -13.56 7.49 -12.82
CA PRO A 247 -12.15 7.66 -12.52
C PRO A 247 -11.30 6.98 -13.60
N SER A 248 -10.21 7.64 -14.01
CA SER A 248 -9.14 6.94 -14.71
C SER A 248 -8.22 6.26 -13.68
N SER A 249 -7.46 5.26 -14.11
CA SER A 249 -6.37 4.70 -13.30
C SER A 249 -5.05 5.46 -13.47
N GLY A 250 -5.05 6.56 -14.26
CA GLY A 250 -3.84 7.35 -14.53
C GLY A 250 -3.26 7.97 -13.27
N GLY A 251 -1.97 7.74 -13.02
CA GLY A 251 -1.26 8.23 -11.85
C GLY A 251 0.17 8.65 -12.16
N ASP A 252 0.75 9.43 -11.24
CA ASP A 252 2.17 9.80 -11.24
C ASP A 252 2.65 9.90 -9.78
N VAL A 253 3.94 10.06 -9.56
CA VAL A 253 4.55 10.09 -8.24
C VAL A 253 5.45 11.30 -8.05
N VAL A 254 5.47 11.84 -6.82
CA VAL A 254 6.44 12.82 -6.35
C VAL A 254 7.18 12.25 -5.16
N THR A 255 8.50 12.15 -5.26
CA THR A 255 9.37 11.65 -4.19
C THR A 255 9.99 12.82 -3.44
N PHE A 256 10.03 12.72 -2.11
CA PHE A 256 10.66 13.71 -1.24
C PHE A 256 11.24 13.04 0.01
N SER A 257 11.96 13.81 0.83
CA SER A 257 12.58 13.30 2.05
C SER A 257 12.27 14.18 3.25
N VAL A 258 12.13 13.54 4.42
CA VAL A 258 12.09 14.23 5.71
C VAL A 258 13.44 14.00 6.41
N PRO A 259 14.17 15.06 6.82
CA PRO A 259 15.49 14.94 7.41
C PRO A 259 15.51 14.04 8.65
N SER A 260 16.64 13.36 8.89
CA SER A 260 16.75 12.40 10.01
C SER A 260 16.56 13.07 11.38
N GLU A 261 17.01 14.32 11.54
CA GLU A 261 16.82 15.09 12.78
C GLU A 261 15.33 15.32 13.08
N VAL A 262 14.54 15.68 12.05
CA VAL A 262 13.10 15.86 12.17
C VAL A 262 12.41 14.54 12.47
N THR A 263 12.80 13.47 11.79
CA THR A 263 12.27 12.11 11.99
C THR A 263 12.52 11.63 13.42
N GLN A 264 13.74 11.83 13.95
CA GLN A 264 14.10 11.46 15.31
C GLN A 264 13.31 12.26 16.35
N ALA A 265 13.13 13.57 16.15
CA ALA A 265 12.34 14.41 17.03
C ALA A 265 10.86 14.00 17.06
N LEU A 266 10.27 13.69 15.89
CA LEU A 266 8.91 13.14 15.79
C LEU A 266 8.78 11.78 16.51
N ARG A 267 9.76 10.91 16.35
CA ARG A 267 9.81 9.62 17.05
C ARG A 267 9.89 9.81 18.55
N ALA A 268 10.73 10.73 19.04
CA ALA A 268 10.86 11.02 20.46
C ALA A 268 9.54 11.59 21.03
N THR A 269 8.88 12.50 20.32
CA THR A 269 7.57 13.03 20.68
C THR A 269 6.53 11.92 20.75
N ALA A 270 6.45 11.07 19.73
CA ALA A 270 5.52 9.95 19.69
C ALA A 270 5.76 8.99 20.87
N SER A 271 7.02 8.58 21.10
CA SER A 271 7.38 7.68 22.20
C SER A 271 7.06 8.28 23.57
N GLY A 272 7.28 9.60 23.76
CA GLY A 272 6.93 10.32 24.98
C GLY A 272 5.42 10.32 25.28
N GLN A 273 4.57 10.21 24.25
CA GLN A 273 3.10 10.09 24.36
C GLN A 273 2.61 8.62 24.32
N GLY A 274 3.53 7.64 24.30
CA GLY A 274 3.18 6.24 24.13
C GLY A 274 2.50 5.95 22.79
N ALA A 275 2.84 6.72 21.75
CA ALA A 275 2.41 6.55 20.37
C ALA A 275 3.57 6.01 19.52
N SER A 276 3.27 5.57 18.29
CA SER A 276 4.25 5.13 17.30
C SER A 276 4.60 6.25 16.32
N LEU A 277 5.72 6.10 15.59
CA LEU A 277 6.06 7.00 14.48
C LEU A 277 4.96 7.02 13.41
N PHE A 278 4.33 5.87 13.14
CA PHE A 278 3.16 5.79 12.25
C PHE A 278 2.05 6.77 12.68
N MET A 279 1.69 6.78 13.97
CA MET A 279 0.64 7.65 14.48
C MET A 279 1.03 9.14 14.39
N ALA A 280 2.30 9.48 14.62
CA ALA A 280 2.78 10.85 14.45
C ALA A 280 2.75 11.31 13.00
N LEU A 281 3.20 10.49 12.06
CA LEU A 281 3.17 10.79 10.63
C LEU A 281 1.74 10.84 10.07
N LEU A 282 0.86 9.95 10.53
CA LEU A 282 -0.57 10.02 10.21
C LEU A 282 -1.19 11.33 10.72
N SER A 283 -0.86 11.76 11.95
CA SER A 283 -1.32 13.05 12.49
C SER A 283 -0.87 14.22 11.61
N LEU A 284 0.39 14.23 11.16
CA LEU A 284 0.91 15.24 10.23
C LEU A 284 0.14 15.24 8.91
N PHE A 285 -0.09 14.06 8.33
CA PHE A 285 -0.83 13.93 7.08
C PHE A 285 -2.27 14.43 7.22
N GLN A 286 -2.94 14.06 8.31
CA GLN A 286 -4.30 14.55 8.60
C GLN A 286 -4.35 16.08 8.80
N ILE A 287 -3.34 16.72 9.42
CA ILE A 287 -3.26 18.19 9.54
C ILE A 287 -3.12 18.82 8.14
N VAL A 288 -2.26 18.28 7.28
CA VAL A 288 -2.12 18.77 5.89
C VAL A 288 -3.46 18.69 5.18
N LEU A 289 -4.11 17.52 5.20
CA LEU A 289 -5.42 17.31 4.58
C LEU A 289 -6.48 18.25 5.13
N ALA A 290 -6.56 18.42 6.47
CA ALA A 290 -7.52 19.31 7.11
C ALA A 290 -7.38 20.76 6.64
N ARG A 291 -6.15 21.25 6.50
CA ARG A 291 -5.87 22.62 6.03
C ARG A 291 -6.20 22.81 4.55
N TYR A 292 -5.88 21.81 3.70
CA TYR A 292 -6.21 21.87 2.28
C TYR A 292 -7.72 21.80 2.04
N CYS A 293 -8.40 20.88 2.72
CA CYS A 293 -9.83 20.65 2.54
C CYS A 293 -10.73 21.59 3.36
N ARG A 294 -10.16 22.31 4.34
CA ARG A 294 -10.92 23.11 5.33
C ARG A 294 -11.96 22.27 6.06
N GLN A 295 -11.59 21.05 6.39
CA GLN A 295 -12.40 20.09 7.12
C GLN A 295 -11.62 19.64 8.37
N ASP A 296 -12.33 19.46 9.48
CA ASP A 296 -11.73 19.02 10.75
C ASP A 296 -11.93 17.52 10.99
N ASP A 297 -12.81 16.87 10.25
CA ASP A 297 -13.12 15.44 10.34
C ASP A 297 -12.45 14.70 9.17
N ILE A 298 -11.34 14.05 9.45
CA ILE A 298 -10.46 13.49 8.42
C ILE A 298 -10.38 11.97 8.50
N ALA A 299 -10.83 11.31 7.44
CA ALA A 299 -10.73 9.86 7.26
C ALA A 299 -9.62 9.51 6.27
N VAL A 300 -8.67 8.67 6.71
CA VAL A 300 -7.54 8.19 5.91
C VAL A 300 -7.53 6.67 5.93
N GLY A 301 -7.39 6.03 4.78
CA GLY A 301 -7.17 4.60 4.67
C GLY A 301 -5.74 4.22 5.04
N THR A 302 -5.55 3.05 5.65
CA THR A 302 -4.22 2.47 5.85
C THR A 302 -4.28 0.96 5.68
N PRO A 303 -3.31 0.33 4.99
CA PRO A 303 -3.24 -1.12 4.90
C PRO A 303 -2.69 -1.73 6.18
N VAL A 304 -3.19 -2.90 6.54
CA VAL A 304 -2.62 -3.78 7.57
C VAL A 304 -2.34 -5.15 6.97
N ALA A 305 -1.27 -5.80 7.43
CA ALA A 305 -0.81 -7.06 6.83
C ALA A 305 -1.82 -8.22 6.92
N GLY A 306 -2.78 -8.18 7.86
CA GLY A 306 -3.81 -9.22 8.04
C GLY A 306 -3.26 -10.59 8.47
N ARG A 307 -1.99 -10.67 8.90
CA ARG A 307 -1.29 -11.91 9.29
C ARG A 307 -1.17 -12.02 10.80
N ASN A 308 -2.32 -12.06 11.48
CA ASN A 308 -2.40 -12.11 12.94
C ASN A 308 -2.20 -13.52 13.50
N ARG A 309 -1.79 -14.49 12.67
CA ARG A 309 -1.61 -15.90 13.00
C ARG A 309 -0.31 -16.41 12.44
N ALA A 310 0.43 -17.16 13.27
CA ALA A 310 1.72 -17.73 12.88
C ALA A 310 1.62 -18.62 11.64
N GLU A 311 0.50 -19.36 11.47
CA GLU A 311 0.28 -20.22 10.33
C GLU A 311 0.22 -19.47 8.99
N THR A 312 -0.03 -18.14 9.00
CA THR A 312 -0.12 -17.31 7.79
C THR A 312 1.16 -16.56 7.46
N GLU A 313 2.16 -16.54 8.36
CA GLU A 313 3.37 -15.73 8.22
C GLU A 313 4.22 -16.13 7.01
N ASP A 314 4.30 -17.45 6.71
CA ASP A 314 5.09 -18.00 5.59
C ASP A 314 4.26 -18.30 4.33
N LEU A 315 3.00 -17.88 4.27
CA LEU A 315 2.15 -18.09 3.10
C LEU A 315 2.27 -16.95 2.10
N ILE A 316 2.36 -17.26 0.81
CA ILE A 316 2.04 -16.30 -0.24
C ILE A 316 0.51 -16.22 -0.35
N GLY A 317 -0.03 -15.00 -0.45
CA GLY A 317 -1.48 -14.76 -0.57
C GLY A 317 -1.86 -13.29 -0.41
N PHE A 318 -3.12 -12.97 -0.60
CA PHE A 318 -3.67 -11.62 -0.44
C PHE A 318 -4.36 -11.48 0.92
N PHE A 319 -3.57 -11.24 1.98
CA PHE A 319 -4.05 -11.12 3.35
C PHE A 319 -4.32 -9.68 3.77
N VAL A 320 -3.80 -8.72 3.01
CA VAL A 320 -3.89 -7.30 3.36
C VAL A 320 -5.35 -6.88 3.54
N ASN A 321 -5.61 -6.15 4.63
CA ASN A 321 -6.88 -5.48 4.87
C ASN A 321 -6.65 -3.97 4.94
N THR A 322 -7.70 -3.18 4.72
CA THR A 322 -7.66 -1.73 4.81
C THR A 322 -8.47 -1.27 6.00
N LEU A 323 -7.88 -0.43 6.85
CA LEU A 323 -8.55 0.23 7.96
C LEU A 323 -8.83 1.69 7.62
N VAL A 324 -9.94 2.23 8.11
CA VAL A 324 -10.29 3.64 7.97
C VAL A 324 -10.02 4.35 9.28
N LEU A 325 -9.01 5.21 9.31
CA LEU A 325 -8.59 5.97 10.49
C LEU A 325 -9.19 7.38 10.42
N ARG A 326 -10.35 7.55 11.08
CA ARG A 326 -11.08 8.81 11.16
C ARG A 326 -10.75 9.53 12.46
N THR A 327 -10.27 10.77 12.36
CA THR A 327 -9.90 11.60 13.50
C THR A 327 -10.55 12.97 13.40
N ASP A 328 -11.07 13.45 14.53
CA ASP A 328 -11.59 14.81 14.70
C ASP A 328 -10.44 15.74 15.11
N LEU A 329 -10.16 16.75 14.28
CA LEU A 329 -9.13 17.77 14.50
C LEU A 329 -9.74 19.08 15.05
N SER A 330 -11.04 19.13 15.28
CA SER A 330 -11.74 20.35 15.73
C SER A 330 -11.27 20.84 17.09
N GLY A 331 -11.48 22.15 17.36
CA GLY A 331 -11.18 22.78 18.62
C GLY A 331 -9.74 23.28 18.76
N ASP A 332 -8.96 23.30 17.66
CA ASP A 332 -7.56 23.77 17.62
C ASP A 332 -6.68 23.13 18.72
N PRO A 333 -6.63 21.80 18.83
CA PRO A 333 -5.84 21.13 19.85
C PRO A 333 -4.34 21.38 19.66
N ALA A 334 -3.55 21.12 20.71
CA ALA A 334 -2.10 20.97 20.55
C ALA A 334 -1.78 19.71 19.74
N PHE A 335 -0.62 19.65 19.04
CA PHE A 335 -0.24 18.47 18.30
C PHE A 335 -0.21 17.20 19.17
N THR A 336 0.26 17.31 20.41
CA THR A 336 0.27 16.19 21.36
C THR A 336 -1.14 15.69 21.71
N GLU A 337 -2.13 16.59 21.82
CA GLU A 337 -3.53 16.22 22.03
C GLU A 337 -4.15 15.53 20.81
N LEU A 338 -3.81 16.03 19.60
CA LEU A 338 -4.20 15.34 18.35
C LEU A 338 -3.57 13.95 18.26
N LEU A 339 -2.28 13.83 18.60
CA LEU A 339 -1.58 12.54 18.59
C LEU A 339 -2.25 11.51 19.53
N ASP A 340 -2.76 11.95 20.68
CA ASP A 340 -3.53 11.08 21.56
C ASP A 340 -4.86 10.63 20.91
N ARG A 341 -5.58 11.54 20.22
CA ARG A 341 -6.79 11.18 19.46
C ARG A 341 -6.49 10.16 18.36
N VAL A 342 -5.40 10.36 17.60
CA VAL A 342 -4.95 9.45 16.54
C VAL A 342 -4.53 8.11 17.11
N LYS A 343 -3.84 8.09 18.25
CA LYS A 343 -3.46 6.85 18.95
C LYS A 343 -4.68 6.04 19.33
N ASP A 344 -5.68 6.66 19.96
CA ASP A 344 -6.92 5.97 20.35
C ASP A 344 -7.69 5.43 19.14
N THR A 345 -7.74 6.21 18.06
CA THR A 345 -8.34 5.79 16.78
C THR A 345 -7.62 4.58 16.20
N ALA A 346 -6.27 4.63 16.12
CA ALA A 346 -5.47 3.56 15.55
C ALA A 346 -5.56 2.27 16.39
N LEU A 347 -5.46 2.37 17.72
CA LEU A 347 -5.56 1.21 18.60
C LEU A 347 -6.95 0.55 18.52
N GLY A 348 -8.01 1.36 18.50
CA GLY A 348 -9.37 0.86 18.33
C GLY A 348 -9.57 0.17 16.98
N ALA A 349 -9.02 0.74 15.88
CA ALA A 349 -9.07 0.14 14.56
C ALA A 349 -8.29 -1.19 14.51
N TYR A 350 -7.10 -1.28 15.12
CA TYR A 350 -6.33 -2.52 15.21
C TYR A 350 -7.06 -3.62 16.01
N ASP A 351 -7.81 -3.26 17.04
CA ASP A 351 -8.64 -4.22 17.77
C ASP A 351 -9.78 -4.81 16.90
N HIS A 352 -10.17 -4.09 15.83
CA HIS A 352 -11.25 -4.46 14.92
C HIS A 352 -10.79 -4.68 13.49
N GLN A 353 -9.49 -5.00 13.28
CA GLN A 353 -8.90 -5.18 11.95
C GLN A 353 -9.30 -6.47 11.22
N ASP A 354 -9.98 -7.39 11.91
CA ASP A 354 -10.41 -8.67 11.30
C ASP A 354 -11.62 -8.50 10.38
N LEU A 355 -12.38 -7.39 10.51
CA LEU A 355 -13.46 -7.09 9.58
C LEU A 355 -12.88 -6.67 8.23
N PRO A 356 -13.16 -7.41 7.14
CA PRO A 356 -12.71 -7.01 5.81
C PRO A 356 -13.32 -5.67 5.39
N PHE A 357 -12.53 -4.84 4.73
CA PHE A 357 -12.96 -3.54 4.23
C PHE A 357 -14.18 -3.66 3.31
N GLU A 358 -14.26 -4.72 2.53
CA GLU A 358 -15.37 -5.01 1.63
C GLU A 358 -16.70 -5.12 2.37
N ARG A 359 -16.69 -5.84 3.50
CA ARG A 359 -17.89 -5.98 4.36
C ARG A 359 -18.27 -4.65 4.98
N LEU A 360 -17.28 -3.84 5.33
CA LEU A 360 -17.50 -2.50 5.86
C LEU A 360 -18.14 -1.58 4.81
N VAL A 361 -17.67 -1.63 3.56
CA VAL A 361 -18.25 -0.86 2.44
C VAL A 361 -19.67 -1.31 2.13
N GLU A 362 -19.95 -2.62 2.10
CA GLU A 362 -21.31 -3.15 1.90
C GLU A 362 -22.27 -2.62 2.95
N GLU A 363 -21.82 -2.51 4.19
CA GLU A 363 -22.64 -2.10 5.32
C GLU A 363 -22.88 -0.58 5.39
N LEU A 364 -21.84 0.24 5.12
CA LEU A 364 -21.86 1.68 5.40
C LEU A 364 -22.01 2.57 4.17
N ALA A 365 -21.73 2.05 2.98
CA ALA A 365 -21.78 2.81 1.73
C ALA A 365 -22.65 2.10 0.67
N PRO A 366 -23.95 1.87 0.95
CA PRO A 366 -24.85 1.23 0.00
C PRO A 366 -25.06 2.08 -1.26
N ASP A 367 -25.11 3.42 -1.12
CA ASP A 367 -25.21 4.37 -2.23
C ASP A 367 -23.79 4.84 -2.61
N ARG A 368 -23.22 4.25 -3.67
CA ARG A 368 -21.86 4.52 -4.11
C ARG A 368 -21.82 5.64 -5.13
N ASP A 369 -20.97 6.65 -4.87
CA ASP A 369 -20.51 7.56 -5.91
C ASP A 369 -19.37 6.87 -6.70
N PRO A 370 -19.57 6.50 -7.97
CA PRO A 370 -18.55 5.81 -8.76
C PRO A 370 -17.29 6.66 -9.02
N SER A 371 -17.38 7.99 -8.84
CA SER A 371 -16.25 8.89 -9.03
C SER A 371 -15.27 8.92 -7.85
N ARG A 372 -15.62 8.31 -6.71
CA ARG A 372 -14.85 8.35 -5.46
C ARG A 372 -14.68 6.97 -4.83
N ASN A 373 -13.57 6.76 -4.17
CA ASN A 373 -13.42 5.59 -3.33
C ASN A 373 -14.37 5.70 -2.12
N PRO A 374 -15.06 4.62 -1.72
CA PRO A 374 -15.96 4.64 -0.59
C PRO A 374 -15.21 4.85 0.73
N LEU A 375 -15.80 5.60 1.67
CA LEU A 375 -15.36 5.87 3.04
C LEU A 375 -14.10 6.74 3.17
N PHE A 376 -13.15 6.72 2.24
CA PHE A 376 -11.96 7.57 2.24
C PHE A 376 -11.41 7.75 0.81
N GLN A 377 -10.70 8.85 0.55
CA GLN A 377 -10.11 9.18 -0.75
C GLN A 377 -8.58 9.17 -0.72
N THR A 378 -7.99 9.21 0.48
CA THR A 378 -6.55 9.29 0.67
C THR A 378 -6.03 8.11 1.49
N MET A 379 -4.84 7.62 1.15
CA MET A 379 -4.21 6.50 1.85
C MET A 379 -2.88 6.94 2.47
N PHE A 380 -2.57 6.40 3.65
CA PHE A 380 -1.27 6.55 4.31
C PHE A 380 -0.65 5.19 4.58
N VAL A 381 0.62 5.03 4.20
CA VAL A 381 1.38 3.79 4.37
C VAL A 381 2.73 4.12 5.01
N LEU A 382 3.03 3.53 6.16
CA LEU A 382 4.39 3.50 6.68
C LEU A 382 4.94 2.10 6.54
N GLN A 383 6.01 1.96 5.77
CA GLN A 383 6.66 0.70 5.54
C GLN A 383 7.81 0.52 6.53
N ALA A 384 7.90 -0.67 7.14
CA ALA A 384 9.01 -0.99 8.02
C ALA A 384 10.32 -1.03 7.22
N PRO A 385 11.47 -0.65 7.84
CA PRO A 385 12.77 -0.80 7.20
C PRO A 385 12.97 -2.23 6.66
N GLY A 386 13.35 -2.37 5.41
CA GLY A 386 13.54 -3.67 4.74
C GLY A 386 12.27 -4.40 4.30
N SER A 387 11.07 -3.82 4.48
CA SER A 387 9.81 -4.45 4.02
C SER A 387 9.50 -4.20 2.54
N THR A 388 10.09 -3.17 1.95
CA THR A 388 9.99 -2.79 0.53
C THR A 388 11.32 -2.43 -0.11
N GLU A 389 12.37 -2.23 0.67
CA GLU A 389 13.62 -2.59 0.07
C GLU A 389 13.35 -4.00 -0.43
N VAL A 390 13.20 -4.10 -1.73
CA VAL A 390 13.42 -5.34 -2.43
C VAL A 390 14.74 -5.81 -1.82
N GLN A 391 14.65 -6.60 -0.74
CA GLN A 391 15.81 -7.22 -0.12
C GLN A 391 16.51 -7.79 -1.31
N ALA A 392 17.76 -7.35 -1.57
CA ALA A 392 18.41 -7.62 -2.81
C ALA A 392 18.17 -9.09 -3.10
N TRP A 393 17.36 -9.37 -4.11
CA TRP A 393 16.92 -10.71 -4.44
C TRP A 393 18.20 -11.45 -4.80
N GLU A 394 18.81 -12.09 -3.84
CA GLU A 394 20.10 -12.71 -3.99
C GLU A 394 19.96 -13.95 -4.86
N LEU A 395 20.22 -13.82 -6.14
CA LEU A 395 20.32 -14.97 -7.04
C LEU A 395 21.77 -15.44 -7.05
N ALA A 396 21.99 -16.72 -6.74
CA ALA A 396 23.33 -17.31 -6.62
C ALA A 396 24.20 -17.03 -7.87
N GLY A 397 25.39 -16.48 -7.65
CA GLY A 397 26.32 -16.15 -8.75
C GLY A 397 26.04 -14.81 -9.47
N THR A 398 25.06 -14.03 -9.00
CA THR A 398 24.72 -12.73 -9.58
C THR A 398 24.67 -11.63 -8.53
N ARG A 399 24.67 -10.38 -8.98
CA ARG A 399 24.35 -9.21 -8.18
C ARG A 399 23.03 -8.63 -8.69
N THR A 400 22.08 -8.42 -7.79
CA THR A 400 20.76 -7.89 -8.14
C THR A 400 20.56 -6.50 -7.56
N GLU A 401 19.91 -5.62 -8.32
CA GLU A 401 19.53 -4.27 -7.92
C GLU A 401 18.07 -4.05 -8.31
N PRO A 402 17.22 -3.54 -7.41
CA PRO A 402 15.83 -3.21 -7.75
C PRO A 402 15.77 -2.05 -8.74
N VAL A 403 14.83 -2.12 -9.67
CA VAL A 403 14.57 -1.08 -10.65
C VAL A 403 13.13 -0.62 -10.50
N GLU A 404 12.96 0.67 -10.26
CA GLU A 404 11.62 1.28 -10.23
C GLU A 404 11.13 1.46 -11.68
N ILE A 405 9.93 0.96 -11.96
CA ILE A 405 9.23 1.22 -13.22
C ILE A 405 8.01 2.12 -12.94
N GLU A 406 7.93 3.20 -13.71
CA GLU A 406 6.74 4.05 -13.69
C GLU A 406 5.57 3.29 -14.31
N ARG A 407 4.61 2.93 -13.47
CA ARG A 407 3.39 2.23 -13.92
C ARG A 407 2.32 3.18 -14.42
N GLY A 408 2.41 4.47 -14.06
CA GLY A 408 1.43 5.47 -14.43
C GLY A 408 0.03 5.20 -13.87
N VAL A 409 -0.08 4.55 -12.70
CA VAL A 409 -1.34 4.11 -12.09
C VAL A 409 -1.47 4.63 -10.67
N ALA A 410 -2.64 5.15 -10.30
CA ALA A 410 -2.99 5.52 -8.94
C ALA A 410 -4.36 4.95 -8.56
N LYS A 411 -4.43 4.29 -7.39
CA LYS A 411 -5.66 3.65 -6.87
C LYS A 411 -6.56 4.62 -6.09
N PHE A 412 -5.96 5.63 -5.47
CA PHE A 412 -6.64 6.64 -4.65
C PHE A 412 -6.37 8.02 -5.21
N ASP A 413 -7.13 9.01 -4.77
CA ASP A 413 -6.87 10.40 -5.17
C ASP A 413 -5.45 10.81 -4.80
N LEU A 414 -4.99 10.38 -3.60
CA LEU A 414 -3.64 10.63 -3.09
C LEU A 414 -3.21 9.51 -2.14
N THR A 415 -2.00 8.99 -2.32
CA THR A 415 -1.38 8.04 -1.38
C THR A 415 -0.05 8.59 -0.89
N LEU A 416 0.12 8.72 0.42
CA LEU A 416 1.42 9.00 1.03
C LEU A 416 2.04 7.71 1.54
N THR A 417 3.13 7.29 0.93
CA THR A 417 3.96 6.17 1.40
C THR A 417 5.25 6.71 1.99
N ALA A 418 5.58 6.32 3.20
CA ALA A 418 6.84 6.67 3.85
C ALA A 418 7.63 5.41 4.20
N VAL A 419 8.95 5.46 4.03
CA VAL A 419 9.90 4.39 4.35
C VAL A 419 11.01 4.98 5.19
N GLU A 420 11.36 4.33 6.28
CA GLU A 420 12.52 4.72 7.07
C GLU A 420 13.82 4.35 6.36
N SER A 421 14.75 5.30 6.32
CA SER A 421 16.09 5.15 5.76
C SER A 421 17.16 5.63 6.75
N ALA A 422 18.43 5.39 6.43
CA ALA A 422 19.54 5.90 7.24
C ALA A 422 19.56 7.43 7.35
N ASP A 423 19.08 8.13 6.29
CA ASP A 423 19.08 9.59 6.17
C ASP A 423 17.78 10.25 6.64
N GLY A 424 16.86 9.48 7.25
CA GLY A 424 15.55 9.95 7.71
C GLY A 424 14.40 9.18 7.11
N LEU A 425 13.37 9.86 6.59
CA LEU A 425 12.26 9.23 5.87
C LEU A 425 12.35 9.57 4.39
N ARG A 426 12.33 8.55 3.54
CA ARG A 426 11.98 8.72 2.13
C ARG A 426 10.47 8.61 2.00
N ALA A 427 9.84 9.54 1.34
CA ALA A 427 8.41 9.56 1.14
C ALA A 427 8.04 9.70 -0.33
N VAL A 428 6.93 9.08 -0.71
CA VAL A 428 6.36 9.10 -2.06
C VAL A 428 4.90 9.50 -1.97
N LEU A 429 4.51 10.54 -2.71
CA LEU A 429 3.13 10.90 -2.96
C LEU A 429 2.73 10.37 -4.34
N GLU A 430 1.94 9.29 -4.37
CA GLU A 430 1.24 8.81 -5.56
C GLU A 430 -0.08 9.58 -5.68
N TYR A 431 -0.41 10.05 -6.87
CA TYR A 431 -1.60 10.88 -7.10
C TYR A 431 -2.23 10.60 -8.46
N ARG A 432 -3.52 10.88 -8.57
CA ARG A 432 -4.28 10.78 -9.81
C ARG A 432 -4.01 11.99 -10.70
N THR A 433 -3.52 11.75 -11.92
CA THR A 433 -3.20 12.80 -12.90
C THR A 433 -4.44 13.44 -13.53
N ASP A 434 -5.60 12.80 -13.45
CA ASP A 434 -6.89 13.39 -13.84
C ASP A 434 -7.47 14.35 -12.79
N LEU A 435 -6.85 14.44 -11.60
CA LEU A 435 -7.25 15.37 -10.54
C LEU A 435 -6.20 16.45 -10.25
N PHE A 436 -4.91 16.10 -10.33
CA PHE A 436 -3.85 16.97 -9.85
C PHE A 436 -2.75 17.15 -10.89
N GLU A 437 -2.19 18.35 -10.92
CA GLU A 437 -0.94 18.65 -11.58
C GLU A 437 0.25 18.31 -10.66
N ARG A 438 1.38 17.93 -11.26
CA ARG A 438 2.62 17.62 -10.52
C ARG A 438 3.05 18.74 -9.57
N ALA A 439 2.96 20.00 -10.02
CA ALA A 439 3.34 21.16 -9.22
C ALA A 439 2.51 21.33 -7.93
N THR A 440 1.24 20.93 -7.95
CA THR A 440 0.38 20.94 -6.75
C THR A 440 0.82 19.90 -5.74
N ILE A 441 1.22 18.71 -6.20
CA ILE A 441 1.72 17.64 -5.31
C ILE A 441 3.13 17.96 -4.78
N GLU A 442 3.98 18.59 -5.57
CA GLU A 442 5.30 19.08 -5.12
C GLU A 442 5.15 20.13 -3.99
N ARG A 443 4.19 21.06 -4.10
CA ARG A 443 3.85 22.00 -3.01
C ARG A 443 3.35 21.27 -1.76
N LEU A 444 2.45 20.30 -1.93
CA LEU A 444 1.93 19.49 -0.81
C LEU A 444 3.07 18.75 -0.09
N ALA A 445 4.02 18.18 -0.83
CA ALA A 445 5.22 17.56 -0.26
C ALA A 445 6.06 18.56 0.54
N GLY A 446 6.31 19.76 0.01
CA GLY A 446 6.99 20.84 0.71
C GLY A 446 6.28 21.28 1.99
N HIS A 447 4.95 21.36 1.94
CA HIS A 447 4.12 21.68 3.11
C HIS A 447 4.19 20.59 4.17
N PHE A 448 4.19 19.31 3.78
CA PHE A 448 4.35 18.20 4.71
C PHE A 448 5.69 18.27 5.45
N VAL A 449 6.80 18.50 4.73
CA VAL A 449 8.14 18.60 5.32
C VAL A 449 8.24 19.81 6.25
N THR A 450 7.69 20.96 5.85
CA THR A 450 7.70 22.19 6.67
C THR A 450 6.89 22.01 7.95
N LEU A 451 5.71 21.38 7.85
CA LEU A 451 4.88 21.06 9.00
C LEU A 451 5.58 20.06 9.94
N ALA A 452 6.21 19.03 9.40
CA ALA A 452 6.98 18.05 10.18
C ALA A 452 8.10 18.74 10.99
N ALA A 453 8.84 19.65 10.36
CA ALA A 453 9.88 20.44 11.04
C ALA A 453 9.27 21.38 12.11
N SER A 454 8.12 22.00 11.85
CA SER A 454 7.41 22.85 12.81
C SER A 454 6.97 22.08 14.05
N VAL A 455 6.40 20.89 13.86
CA VAL A 455 6.02 19.99 14.97
C VAL A 455 7.23 19.49 15.75
N ALA A 456 8.31 19.11 15.05
CA ALA A 456 9.55 18.66 15.68
C ALA A 456 10.15 19.76 16.59
N ALA A 457 10.04 21.04 16.20
CA ALA A 457 10.52 22.16 16.99
C ALA A 457 9.59 22.54 18.17
N ALA A 458 8.27 22.34 18.02
CA ALA A 458 7.28 22.78 19.01
C ALA A 458 6.09 21.79 19.10
N PRO A 459 6.27 20.56 19.65
CA PRO A 459 5.22 19.55 19.66
C PRO A 459 4.01 19.90 20.55
N GLY A 460 4.16 20.86 21.46
CA GLY A 460 3.05 21.41 22.29
C GLY A 460 2.29 22.56 21.65
N ALA A 461 2.67 23.02 20.46
CA ALA A 461 1.99 24.11 19.76
C ALA A 461 0.59 23.67 19.29
N ARG A 462 -0.34 24.62 19.25
CA ARG A 462 -1.67 24.42 18.69
C ARG A 462 -1.59 24.21 17.17
N LEU A 463 -2.56 23.49 16.62
CA LEU A 463 -2.55 23.24 15.17
C LEU A 463 -2.51 24.54 14.36
N SER A 464 -3.22 25.58 14.78
CA SER A 464 -3.21 26.91 14.13
C SER A 464 -1.85 27.61 14.13
N GLU A 465 -0.99 27.32 15.12
CA GLU A 465 0.33 27.93 15.29
C GLU A 465 1.44 27.24 14.47
N LEU A 466 1.20 25.98 14.05
CA LEU A 466 2.17 25.20 13.30
C LEU A 466 2.35 25.78 11.88
N ASN A 467 3.58 26.03 11.50
CA ASN A 467 3.89 26.52 10.17
C ASN A 467 3.83 25.40 9.12
N MET A 468 3.19 25.67 7.99
CA MET A 468 3.13 24.76 6.84
C MET A 468 3.75 25.38 5.58
N LEU A 469 3.69 26.70 5.43
CA LEU A 469 4.25 27.40 4.28
C LEU A 469 5.78 27.39 4.32
N THR A 470 6.39 27.13 3.19
CA THR A 470 7.83 27.28 3.01
C THR A 470 8.25 28.75 3.18
N VAL A 471 9.53 29.01 3.41
CA VAL A 471 10.07 30.40 3.53
C VAL A 471 9.77 31.19 2.25
N GLY A 472 9.88 30.56 1.08
CA GLY A 472 9.58 31.18 -0.21
C GLY A 472 8.13 31.60 -0.33
N GLU A 473 7.19 30.66 -0.10
CA GLU A 473 5.75 30.91 -0.16
C GLU A 473 5.29 31.97 0.85
N ARG A 474 5.83 31.89 2.08
CA ARG A 474 5.54 32.90 3.10
C ARG A 474 5.95 34.29 2.64
N ARG A 475 7.13 34.42 2.01
CA ARG A 475 7.61 35.68 1.44
C ARG A 475 6.73 36.15 0.28
N GLU A 476 6.38 35.27 -0.61
CA GLU A 476 5.50 35.53 -1.75
C GLU A 476 4.15 36.09 -1.28
N VAL A 477 3.47 35.39 -0.36
CA VAL A 477 2.16 35.79 0.17
C VAL A 477 2.24 37.11 0.98
N LEU A 478 3.26 37.27 1.82
CA LEU A 478 3.32 38.42 2.75
C LEU A 478 3.96 39.69 2.14
N VAL A 479 4.83 39.54 1.14
CA VAL A 479 5.64 40.64 0.61
C VAL A 479 5.35 40.85 -0.88
N GLU A 480 5.52 39.82 -1.71
CA GLU A 480 5.49 39.98 -3.17
C GLU A 480 4.09 40.30 -3.69
N TRP A 481 3.08 39.54 -3.24
CA TRP A 481 1.67 39.78 -3.60
C TRP A 481 1.10 41.09 -2.99
N ASN A 482 1.70 41.59 -1.91
CA ASN A 482 1.32 42.86 -1.29
C ASN A 482 2.16 44.05 -1.76
N GLY A 483 3.14 43.81 -2.64
CA GLY A 483 4.06 44.82 -3.12
C GLY A 483 3.50 45.81 -4.16
N VAL A 484 2.20 45.80 -4.44
CA VAL A 484 1.54 46.75 -5.34
C VAL A 484 1.50 48.14 -4.66
N THR A 485 2.57 48.89 -4.81
CA THR A 485 2.61 50.32 -4.45
C THR A 485 1.98 51.14 -5.58
N GLY A 486 0.67 51.19 -5.62
CA GLY A 486 -0.05 52.22 -6.39
C GLY A 486 -0.01 53.55 -5.64
N PRO A 487 -0.07 54.71 -6.33
CA PRO A 487 -0.20 55.99 -5.65
C PRO A 487 -1.48 56.00 -4.82
N TYR A 488 -1.33 55.99 -3.51
CA TYR A 488 -2.44 56.11 -2.56
C TYR A 488 -2.75 57.57 -2.31
N PRO A 489 -3.99 58.06 -2.52
CA PRO A 489 -4.31 59.43 -2.22
C PRO A 489 -4.42 59.60 -0.71
N ASP A 490 -3.39 60.13 -0.09
CA ASP A 490 -3.23 60.33 1.35
C ASP A 490 -4.37 61.08 2.07
N ALA A 491 -5.24 61.72 1.33
CA ALA A 491 -6.35 62.52 1.86
C ALA A 491 -7.75 62.06 1.44
N ALA A 492 -7.89 60.92 0.74
CA ALA A 492 -9.17 60.45 0.25
C ALA A 492 -9.84 59.47 1.21
N THR A 493 -11.00 59.80 1.66
CA THR A 493 -11.89 58.87 2.36
C THR A 493 -12.71 58.07 1.34
N ILE A 494 -13.14 56.83 1.67
CA ILE A 494 -13.88 55.95 0.78
C ILE A 494 -15.05 56.65 0.10
N HIS A 495 -15.81 57.51 0.82
CA HIS A 495 -16.94 58.27 0.26
C HIS A 495 -16.58 59.45 -0.66
N ARG A 496 -15.29 59.74 -0.83
CA ARG A 496 -14.79 60.68 -1.85
C ARG A 496 -14.15 60.01 -3.06
N LEU A 497 -13.92 58.73 -2.99
CA LEU A 497 -13.39 57.89 -4.06
C LEU A 497 -14.49 57.16 -4.86
N VAL A 498 -15.71 57.09 -4.33
CA VAL A 498 -16.95 56.68 -4.99
C VAL A 498 -17.71 57.91 -5.47
#